data_dd8354912cce379efb834d47417c760b
#
_entry.id   dd8354912cce379efb834d47417c760b
#
_cell.length_a   1.000
_cell.length_b   1.000
_cell.length_c   1.000
_cell.angle_alpha   90.00
_cell.angle_beta   90.00
_cell.angle_gamma   90.00
#
_symmetry.space_group_name_H-M   'P 1'
#
loop_
_entity.id
_entity.type
_entity.pdbx_description
1 polymer ?
#
loop_
_entity_poly.entity_id
_entity_poly.type
_entity_poly.pdbx_seq_one_letter_code
_entity_poly.pdbx_strand_id
1 'polypeptide(L)'
;TSTQTSLSVATLRATSLAIQQQEEQLKAWCDWCRVREQAAEAGLANLAKELEVGSLLPSATEETFVTAYAHWFATQGIDGEPLLRNFVAAEHMSDISTFVRLDDELAKLTVRYIRAKLCGLIPSKNDIPKSSGFAILKHELQKSRRHKPVRQLAIEMGDALNCLAPCMLMSPLSIAQFLPADQPPFDLVIFDEASQIAPWDAIGSIARGKQVIIAGDPRQMPPTNFFNRGPNAGDDDTAEDMESILDECLGAGVPSHSLSWHYRSRHESLIAFSNHRYYDSNLITFPAAETRASAVEWRKVEGVYAKGKGRYNQAEAQAIVDETVKRLTDPGFVAAGYSIGIITLNSDQQKLINDLLDAARKQYPQIEPFFQDTQTEPVVVKNLETVQGDERDLIMLGIGYGPTEPGAPVMSMNFGPLNKDGGWRRLNVAITRSRREMLVFTSFDPSMIDLNRTNARAVRDLKHFIEFAQRGPKALAEAIQGSVGGYDSPFEEAVAQGLRRLGWQVVPQIGVSRFRIDLGIVHPDRPGDYLAGVECDGATYHSAATARDRDKVRGAILTGLGWNLLRLWSTDWWVDKHGALQKLHVALNDLLDQSRRDSAAERVDEAVAAPAVADKDPV
;
A
#
# COMPACT_ATOMS: atom_id res chain seq x y z
N THR A 1 17.37 -0.29 76.95
CA THR A 1 17.27 0.81 77.95
C THR A 1 16.09 1.70 77.49
N SER A 2 14.90 1.42 78.17
CA SER A 2 13.69 2.24 77.96
C SER A 2 13.89 3.57 78.65
N THR A 3 14.01 4.62 77.95
CA THR A 3 13.87 5.99 78.45
C THR A 3 12.37 6.22 78.71
N GLN A 4 11.99 6.00 79.97
CA GLN A 4 10.74 6.51 80.52
C GLN A 4 10.85 8.06 80.55
N THR A 5 10.29 8.71 79.57
CA THR A 5 10.01 10.15 79.61
C THR A 5 8.90 10.35 80.63
N SER A 6 9.25 10.92 81.81
CA SER A 6 8.28 11.36 82.81
C SER A 6 7.45 12.50 82.21
N LEU A 7 6.23 12.19 81.78
CA LEU A 7 5.26 13.23 81.33
C LEU A 7 4.96 14.16 82.53
N SER A 8 5.19 15.43 82.38
CA SER A 8 4.84 16.42 83.39
C SER A 8 3.32 16.49 83.56
N VAL A 9 2.83 16.79 84.76
CA VAL A 9 1.39 16.95 85.05
C VAL A 9 0.79 18.05 84.16
N ALA A 10 1.58 19.04 83.80
CA ALA A 10 1.17 20.12 82.84
C ALA A 10 0.95 19.57 81.42
N THR A 11 1.80 18.67 80.98
CA THR A 11 1.66 18.00 79.67
C THR A 11 0.45 17.09 79.62
N LEU A 12 0.21 16.31 80.69
CA LEU A 12 -0.97 15.46 80.79
C LEU A 12 -2.27 16.26 80.79
N ARG A 13 -2.29 17.38 81.52
CA ARG A 13 -3.45 18.31 81.55
C ARG A 13 -3.70 18.96 80.20
N ALA A 14 -2.68 19.40 79.52
CA ALA A 14 -2.79 19.98 78.16
C ALA A 14 -3.32 18.93 77.14
N THR A 15 -2.79 17.71 77.18
CA THR A 15 -3.23 16.62 76.32
C THR A 15 -4.69 16.20 76.60
N SER A 16 -5.10 16.16 77.89
CA SER A 16 -6.48 15.85 78.27
C SER A 16 -7.45 16.92 77.80
N LEU A 17 -7.10 18.20 77.91
CA LEU A 17 -7.92 19.29 77.41
C LEU A 17 -8.00 19.30 75.86
N ALA A 18 -6.93 18.98 75.18
CA ALA A 18 -6.93 18.87 73.74
C ALA A 18 -7.81 17.70 73.25
N ILE A 19 -7.77 16.57 73.93
CA ILE A 19 -8.66 15.40 73.65
C ILE A 19 -10.13 15.78 73.89
N GLN A 20 -10.41 16.47 74.99
CA GLN A 20 -11.77 16.89 75.32
C GLN A 20 -12.34 17.90 74.29
N GLN A 21 -11.49 18.78 73.79
CA GLN A 21 -11.89 19.73 72.72
C GLN A 21 -12.16 19.05 71.35
N GLN A 22 -11.69 17.82 71.17
CA GLN A 22 -11.86 17.05 69.93
C GLN A 22 -12.74 15.81 70.12
N GLU A 23 -13.59 15.79 71.14
CA GLU A 23 -14.47 14.65 71.47
C GLU A 23 -15.37 14.25 70.29
N GLU A 24 -15.85 15.21 69.50
CA GLU A 24 -16.67 14.95 68.30
C GLU A 24 -15.91 14.17 67.21
N GLN A 25 -14.56 14.25 67.21
CA GLN A 25 -13.73 13.56 66.21
C GLN A 25 -13.25 12.18 66.68
N LEU A 26 -13.52 11.82 67.93
CA LEU A 26 -13.03 10.56 68.53
C LEU A 26 -13.51 9.32 67.77
N LYS A 27 -14.75 9.34 67.35
CA LYS A 27 -15.30 8.22 66.55
C LYS A 27 -14.56 8.06 65.21
N ALA A 28 -14.36 9.16 64.49
CA ALA A 28 -13.64 9.12 63.22
C ALA A 28 -12.18 8.68 63.42
N TRP A 29 -11.54 9.09 64.53
CA TRP A 29 -10.21 8.64 64.87
C TRP A 29 -10.14 7.11 65.18
N CYS A 30 -11.11 6.58 65.92
CA CYS A 30 -11.18 5.15 66.19
C CYS A 30 -11.44 4.34 64.91
N ASP A 31 -12.27 4.84 64.04
CA ASP A 31 -12.53 4.23 62.72
C ASP A 31 -11.26 4.27 61.83
N TRP A 32 -10.53 5.39 61.83
CA TRP A 32 -9.24 5.49 61.16
C TRP A 32 -8.21 4.52 61.72
N CYS A 33 -8.08 4.39 63.05
CA CYS A 33 -7.14 3.46 63.67
C CYS A 33 -7.42 2.01 63.27
N ARG A 34 -8.71 1.64 63.19
CA ARG A 34 -9.12 0.29 62.75
C ARG A 34 -8.77 0.06 61.27
N VAL A 35 -9.06 1.00 60.38
CA VAL A 35 -8.73 0.89 58.97
C VAL A 35 -7.23 0.87 58.76
N ARG A 36 -6.46 1.68 59.48
CA ARG A 36 -5.00 1.69 59.43
C ARG A 36 -4.40 0.34 59.86
N GLU A 37 -4.96 -0.31 60.92
CA GLU A 37 -4.52 -1.61 61.38
C GLU A 37 -4.81 -2.68 60.31
N GLN A 38 -6.00 -2.68 59.73
CA GLN A 38 -6.36 -3.55 58.60
C GLN A 38 -5.47 -3.32 57.38
N ALA A 39 -5.17 -2.07 57.07
CA ALA A 39 -4.25 -1.71 55.98
C ALA A 39 -2.82 -2.22 56.25
N ALA A 40 -2.36 -2.14 57.50
CA ALA A 40 -1.04 -2.66 57.88
C ALA A 40 -0.97 -4.18 57.79
N GLU A 41 -2.02 -4.90 58.21
CA GLU A 41 -2.15 -6.35 58.03
C GLU A 41 -2.16 -6.75 56.54
N ALA A 42 -2.76 -5.93 55.66
CA ALA A 42 -2.76 -6.11 54.23
C ALA A 42 -1.44 -5.69 53.56
N GLY A 43 -0.42 -5.27 54.31
CA GLY A 43 0.88 -4.82 53.76
C GLY A 43 0.92 -3.36 53.29
N LEU A 44 -0.13 -2.55 53.55
CA LEU A 44 -0.28 -1.16 53.08
C LEU A 44 0.14 -0.14 54.16
N ALA A 45 0.99 -0.50 55.11
CA ALA A 45 1.42 0.39 56.21
C ALA A 45 2.10 1.69 55.71
N ASN A 46 2.88 1.62 54.62
CA ASN A 46 3.53 2.76 54.03
C ASN A 46 2.51 3.74 53.41
N LEU A 47 1.49 3.21 52.75
CA LEU A 47 0.42 4.04 52.15
C LEU A 47 -0.36 4.81 53.26
N ALA A 48 -0.69 4.12 54.36
CA ALA A 48 -1.34 4.72 55.52
C ALA A 48 -0.47 5.82 56.15
N LYS A 49 0.84 5.60 56.23
CA LYS A 49 1.79 6.58 56.73
C LYS A 49 1.90 7.86 55.86
N GLU A 50 1.91 7.70 54.55
CA GLU A 50 1.94 8.85 53.61
C GLU A 50 0.66 9.70 53.72
N LEU A 51 -0.50 9.05 53.97
CA LEU A 51 -1.75 9.76 54.27
C LEU A 51 -1.68 10.52 55.57
N GLU A 52 -1.11 9.92 56.65
CA GLU A 52 -0.96 10.54 57.98
C GLU A 52 -0.02 11.77 57.92
N VAL A 53 1.05 11.70 57.13
CA VAL A 53 2.01 12.81 56.96
C VAL A 53 1.46 13.90 56.03
N GLY A 54 0.39 13.61 55.29
CA GLY A 54 -0.24 14.55 54.33
C GLY A 54 0.52 14.69 53.02
N SER A 55 1.47 13.82 52.73
CA SER A 55 2.15 13.72 51.43
C SER A 55 1.26 13.12 50.32
N LEU A 56 0.24 12.35 50.75
CA LEU A 56 -0.76 11.78 49.85
C LEU A 56 -2.15 12.30 50.20
N LEU A 57 -2.86 12.82 49.20
CA LEU A 57 -4.24 13.27 49.36
C LEU A 57 -5.20 12.06 49.38
N PRO A 58 -6.23 12.06 50.25
CA PRO A 58 -7.22 10.99 50.31
C PRO A 58 -7.87 10.66 48.97
N SER A 59 -8.12 11.69 48.12
CA SER A 59 -8.72 11.54 46.80
C SER A 59 -7.79 10.89 45.78
N ALA A 60 -6.47 10.87 46.01
CA ALA A 60 -5.47 10.27 45.12
C ALA A 60 -5.00 8.89 45.57
N THR A 61 -5.54 8.38 46.71
CA THR A 61 -5.05 7.14 47.35
C THR A 61 -5.23 5.93 46.44
N GLU A 62 -6.39 5.75 45.85
CA GLU A 62 -6.72 4.61 44.99
C GLU A 62 -5.83 4.62 43.73
N GLU A 63 -5.73 5.73 43.07
CA GLU A 63 -4.89 5.88 41.87
C GLU A 63 -3.42 5.61 42.16
N THR A 64 -2.92 6.17 43.29
CA THR A 64 -1.54 5.94 43.72
C THR A 64 -1.27 4.49 44.03
N PHE A 65 -2.22 3.83 44.73
CA PHE A 65 -2.09 2.40 45.03
C PHE A 65 -2.08 1.54 43.78
N VAL A 66 -3.06 1.76 42.87
CA VAL A 66 -3.18 1.00 41.60
C VAL A 66 -1.92 1.18 40.76
N THR A 67 -1.41 2.39 40.68
CA THR A 67 -0.19 2.71 39.91
C THR A 67 1.02 2.02 40.51
N ALA A 68 1.21 2.11 41.86
CA ALA A 68 2.33 1.49 42.54
C ALA A 68 2.28 -0.04 42.49
N TYR A 69 1.09 -0.62 42.64
CA TYR A 69 0.87 -2.06 42.50
C TYR A 69 1.13 -2.55 41.09
N ALA A 70 0.60 -1.88 40.10
CA ALA A 70 0.83 -2.21 38.67
C ALA A 70 2.31 -2.16 38.32
N HIS A 71 3.02 -1.11 38.79
CA HIS A 71 4.47 -0.99 38.62
C HIS A 71 5.25 -2.14 39.27
N TRP A 72 4.93 -2.46 40.54
CA TRP A 72 5.53 -3.59 41.24
C TRP A 72 5.27 -4.91 40.53
N PHE A 73 4.01 -5.18 40.14
CA PHE A 73 3.61 -6.40 39.45
C PHE A 73 4.34 -6.55 38.10
N ALA A 74 4.40 -5.49 37.31
CA ALA A 74 5.11 -5.49 36.02
C ALA A 74 6.61 -5.73 36.23
N THR A 75 7.24 -5.10 37.25
CA THR A 75 8.65 -5.32 37.58
C THR A 75 8.90 -6.78 37.95
N GLN A 76 8.06 -7.36 38.80
CA GLN A 76 8.16 -8.77 39.18
C GLN A 76 7.99 -9.71 37.97
N GLY A 77 7.08 -9.39 37.07
CA GLY A 77 6.88 -10.13 35.82
C GLY A 77 8.10 -10.08 34.90
N ILE A 78 8.68 -8.90 34.73
CA ILE A 78 9.87 -8.69 33.91
C ILE A 78 11.08 -9.41 34.53
N ASP A 79 11.32 -9.22 35.82
CA ASP A 79 12.46 -9.85 36.53
C ASP A 79 12.34 -11.35 36.61
N GLY A 80 11.12 -11.88 36.71
CA GLY A 80 10.81 -13.30 36.77
C GLY A 80 10.99 -14.04 35.44
N GLU A 81 10.86 -13.34 34.30
CA GLU A 81 10.98 -13.93 32.98
C GLU A 81 12.38 -13.63 32.39
N PRO A 82 13.26 -14.63 32.24
CA PRO A 82 14.63 -14.39 31.75
C PRO A 82 14.71 -13.70 30.38
N LEU A 83 13.76 -13.99 29.50
CA LEU A 83 13.73 -13.35 28.17
C LEU A 83 13.45 -11.84 28.27
N LEU A 84 12.52 -11.44 29.15
CA LEU A 84 12.20 -10.02 29.36
C LEU A 84 13.29 -9.30 30.15
N ARG A 85 13.80 -9.93 31.20
CA ARG A 85 14.86 -9.37 32.06
C ARG A 85 16.15 -9.08 31.28
N ASN A 86 16.50 -9.96 30.33
CA ASN A 86 17.72 -9.83 29.55
C ASN A 86 17.49 -9.12 28.20
N PHE A 87 16.27 -8.64 27.92
CA PHE A 87 15.98 -7.95 26.67
C PHE A 87 16.68 -6.58 26.63
N VAL A 88 17.54 -6.42 25.64
CA VAL A 88 18.21 -5.15 25.34
C VAL A 88 17.79 -4.71 23.94
N ALA A 89 17.00 -3.64 23.84
CA ALA A 89 16.45 -3.15 22.58
C ALA A 89 17.54 -2.88 21.52
N ALA A 90 18.69 -2.34 21.93
CA ALA A 90 19.81 -2.07 21.03
C ALA A 90 20.41 -3.35 20.44
N GLU A 91 20.53 -4.42 21.22
CA GLU A 91 21.01 -5.74 20.74
C GLU A 91 20.01 -6.33 19.77
N HIS A 92 18.72 -6.31 20.14
CA HIS A 92 17.66 -6.81 19.26
C HIS A 92 17.59 -6.05 17.93
N MET A 93 17.74 -4.74 17.93
CA MET A 93 17.84 -3.94 16.70
C MET A 93 19.07 -4.29 15.87
N SER A 94 20.21 -4.60 16.51
CA SER A 94 21.40 -5.10 15.83
C SER A 94 21.17 -6.46 15.19
N ASP A 95 20.46 -7.35 15.88
CA ASP A 95 20.09 -8.68 15.37
C ASP A 95 19.14 -8.56 14.15
N ILE A 96 18.14 -7.69 14.22
CA ILE A 96 17.25 -7.38 13.09
C ILE A 96 18.07 -6.89 11.89
N SER A 97 18.97 -5.93 12.10
CA SER A 97 19.83 -5.39 11.04
C SER A 97 20.75 -6.45 10.44
N THR A 98 21.30 -7.33 11.27
CA THR A 98 22.11 -8.46 10.85
C THR A 98 21.30 -9.46 10.04
N PHE A 99 20.08 -9.79 10.49
CA PHE A 99 19.17 -10.68 9.77
C PHE A 99 18.83 -10.12 8.39
N VAL A 100 18.46 -8.83 8.28
CA VAL A 100 18.14 -8.18 7.00
C VAL A 100 19.34 -8.26 6.05
N ARG A 101 20.55 -7.93 6.53
CA ARG A 101 21.77 -8.00 5.73
C ARG A 101 22.07 -9.42 5.24
N LEU A 102 21.99 -10.41 6.12
CA LEU A 102 22.24 -11.83 5.78
C LEU A 102 21.20 -12.36 4.78
N ASP A 103 19.94 -11.99 4.92
CA ASP A 103 18.88 -12.38 3.98
C ASP A 103 19.10 -11.76 2.59
N ASP A 104 19.59 -10.51 2.51
CA ASP A 104 19.98 -9.89 1.24
C ASP A 104 21.21 -10.54 0.62
N GLU A 105 22.21 -10.87 1.41
CA GLU A 105 23.39 -11.61 0.95
C GLU A 105 23.01 -13.00 0.44
N LEU A 106 22.13 -13.71 1.16
CA LEU A 106 21.62 -15.02 0.74
C LEU A 106 20.90 -14.93 -0.58
N ALA A 107 20.05 -13.92 -0.78
CA ALA A 107 19.34 -13.70 -2.05
C ALA A 107 20.33 -13.50 -3.20
N LYS A 108 21.35 -12.65 -3.02
CA LYS A 108 22.42 -12.42 -4.02
C LYS A 108 23.24 -13.67 -4.31
N LEU A 109 23.59 -14.44 -3.28
CA LEU A 109 24.32 -15.69 -3.41
C LEU A 109 23.49 -16.76 -4.12
N THR A 110 22.19 -16.84 -3.83
CA THR A 110 21.26 -17.76 -4.49
C THR A 110 21.23 -17.50 -5.99
N VAL A 111 21.12 -16.24 -6.42
CA VAL A 111 21.17 -15.89 -7.84
C VAL A 111 22.49 -16.34 -8.49
N ARG A 112 23.63 -16.10 -7.83
CA ARG A 112 24.95 -16.54 -8.31
C ARG A 112 25.05 -18.07 -8.37
N TYR A 113 24.55 -18.76 -7.37
CA TYR A 113 24.53 -20.22 -7.32
C TYR A 113 23.69 -20.82 -8.44
N ILE A 114 22.47 -20.32 -8.66
CA ILE A 114 21.58 -20.74 -9.75
C ILE A 114 22.30 -20.55 -11.10
N ARG A 115 22.88 -19.36 -11.32
CA ARG A 115 23.62 -19.06 -12.54
C ARG A 115 24.81 -20.00 -12.74
N ALA A 116 25.60 -20.24 -11.71
CA ALA A 116 26.76 -21.14 -11.79
C ALA A 116 26.33 -22.58 -12.10
N LYS A 117 25.23 -23.06 -11.45
CA LYS A 117 24.68 -24.40 -11.66
C LYS A 117 24.16 -24.58 -13.09
N LEU A 118 23.44 -23.61 -13.63
CA LEU A 118 22.91 -23.64 -14.99
C LEU A 118 24.05 -23.53 -16.03
N CYS A 119 24.98 -22.61 -15.84
CA CYS A 119 26.13 -22.47 -16.75
C CYS A 119 27.02 -23.72 -16.76
N GLY A 120 27.12 -24.43 -15.63
CA GLY A 120 27.90 -25.67 -15.54
C GLY A 120 27.35 -26.83 -16.39
N LEU A 121 26.10 -26.76 -16.84
CA LEU A 121 25.49 -27.72 -17.75
C LEU A 121 25.83 -27.45 -19.23
N ILE A 122 26.38 -26.28 -19.54
CA ILE A 122 26.67 -25.86 -20.92
C ILE A 122 28.15 -26.14 -21.22
N PRO A 123 28.46 -26.92 -22.26
CA PRO A 123 29.83 -27.19 -22.63
C PRO A 123 30.55 -25.93 -23.09
N SER A 124 31.88 -25.88 -22.91
CA SER A 124 32.65 -24.75 -23.42
C SER A 124 32.58 -24.71 -24.96
N LYS A 125 32.71 -23.53 -25.54
CA LYS A 125 32.61 -23.32 -27.00
C LYS A 125 33.56 -24.20 -27.80
N ASN A 126 34.71 -24.60 -27.19
CA ASN A 126 35.72 -25.41 -27.83
C ASN A 126 35.49 -26.91 -27.66
N ASP A 127 34.76 -27.33 -26.64
CA ASP A 127 34.56 -28.72 -26.24
C ASP A 127 33.16 -29.26 -26.54
N ILE A 128 32.46 -28.65 -27.50
CA ILE A 128 31.08 -29.07 -27.87
C ILE A 128 31.16 -30.43 -28.59
N PRO A 129 30.54 -31.49 -28.03
CA PRO A 129 30.47 -32.80 -28.71
C PRO A 129 29.69 -32.72 -30.03
N LYS A 130 30.24 -33.28 -31.10
CA LYS A 130 29.69 -33.20 -32.46
C LYS A 130 28.25 -33.78 -32.57
N SER A 131 27.89 -34.74 -31.73
CA SER A 131 26.56 -35.39 -31.67
C SER A 131 25.59 -34.70 -30.74
N SER A 132 25.97 -33.58 -30.10
CA SER A 132 25.11 -32.89 -29.14
C SER A 132 24.19 -31.87 -29.79
N GLY A 133 23.02 -31.57 -29.17
CA GLY A 133 22.16 -30.46 -29.55
C GLY A 133 22.84 -29.10 -29.58
N PHE A 134 23.88 -28.91 -28.77
CA PHE A 134 24.72 -27.71 -28.81
C PHE A 134 25.51 -27.55 -30.11
N ALA A 135 25.94 -28.68 -30.74
CA ALA A 135 26.62 -28.64 -32.04
C ALA A 135 25.66 -28.21 -33.16
N ILE A 136 24.39 -28.61 -33.07
CA ILE A 136 23.35 -28.21 -34.02
C ILE A 136 23.15 -26.68 -33.93
N LEU A 137 23.00 -26.12 -32.72
CA LEU A 137 22.86 -24.68 -32.53
C LEU A 137 24.11 -23.93 -33.02
N LYS A 138 25.32 -24.43 -32.69
CA LYS A 138 26.59 -23.83 -33.17
C LYS A 138 26.62 -23.76 -34.69
N HIS A 139 26.19 -24.83 -35.36
CA HIS A 139 26.12 -24.85 -36.81
C HIS A 139 25.10 -23.87 -37.38
N GLU A 140 23.90 -23.77 -36.76
CA GLU A 140 22.87 -22.81 -37.20
C GLU A 140 23.31 -21.35 -37.02
N LEU A 141 24.01 -21.01 -35.94
CA LEU A 141 24.57 -19.67 -35.69
C LEU A 141 25.66 -19.26 -36.67
N GLN A 142 26.32 -20.23 -37.32
CA GLN A 142 27.34 -19.97 -38.36
C GLN A 142 26.75 -19.72 -39.74
N LYS A 143 25.48 -20.03 -39.96
CA LYS A 143 24.78 -19.79 -41.23
C LYS A 143 24.42 -18.31 -41.38
N SER A 144 24.56 -17.80 -42.60
CA SER A 144 24.09 -16.46 -42.96
C SER A 144 22.67 -16.44 -43.57
N ARG A 145 22.18 -17.60 -44.02
CA ARG A 145 20.87 -17.77 -44.68
C ARG A 145 20.35 -19.17 -44.44
N ARG A 146 19.04 -19.39 -44.68
CA ARG A 146 18.36 -20.68 -44.59
C ARG A 146 18.47 -21.33 -43.21
N HIS A 147 18.19 -20.54 -42.17
CA HIS A 147 18.11 -21.05 -40.81
C HIS A 147 16.93 -22.02 -40.69
N LYS A 148 17.07 -23.04 -39.87
CA LYS A 148 15.98 -23.94 -39.51
C LYS A 148 14.86 -23.19 -38.81
N PRO A 149 13.60 -23.57 -39.04
CA PRO A 149 12.48 -23.10 -38.22
C PRO A 149 12.73 -23.38 -36.73
N VAL A 150 12.32 -22.48 -35.84
CA VAL A 150 12.53 -22.62 -34.39
C VAL A 150 12.00 -23.95 -33.85
N ARG A 151 10.83 -24.41 -34.31
CA ARG A 151 10.25 -25.71 -33.93
C ARG A 151 11.16 -26.86 -34.28
N GLN A 152 11.72 -26.87 -35.51
CA GLN A 152 12.63 -27.95 -35.94
C GLN A 152 13.93 -27.90 -35.11
N LEU A 153 14.44 -26.70 -34.82
CA LEU A 153 15.61 -26.54 -33.98
C LEU A 153 15.38 -27.04 -32.56
N ALA A 154 14.18 -26.77 -31.99
CA ALA A 154 13.79 -27.28 -30.68
C ALA A 154 13.77 -28.82 -30.62
N ILE A 155 13.22 -29.48 -31.66
CA ILE A 155 13.20 -30.93 -31.77
C ILE A 155 14.62 -31.49 -31.83
N GLU A 156 15.47 -30.96 -32.71
CA GLU A 156 16.82 -31.46 -32.93
C GLU A 156 17.79 -31.18 -31.77
N MET A 157 17.61 -30.09 -31.04
CA MET A 157 18.42 -29.77 -29.88
C MET A 157 18.10 -30.62 -28.65
N GLY A 158 16.83 -31.06 -28.51
CA GLY A 158 16.39 -31.86 -27.38
C GLY A 158 16.73 -31.19 -26.04
N ASP A 159 17.34 -31.94 -25.11
CA ASP A 159 17.67 -31.46 -23.75
C ASP A 159 18.64 -30.25 -23.74
N ALA A 160 19.45 -30.08 -24.81
CA ALA A 160 20.35 -28.92 -24.90
C ALA A 160 19.59 -27.59 -24.95
N LEU A 161 18.36 -27.57 -25.48
CA LEU A 161 17.52 -26.37 -25.46
C LEU A 161 17.13 -25.99 -24.02
N ASN A 162 16.70 -26.94 -23.21
CA ASN A 162 16.34 -26.70 -21.82
C ASN A 162 17.53 -26.29 -20.96
N CYS A 163 18.74 -26.78 -21.27
CA CYS A 163 19.96 -26.33 -20.60
C CYS A 163 20.29 -24.85 -20.92
N LEU A 164 20.08 -24.42 -22.17
CA LEU A 164 20.34 -23.04 -22.59
C LEU A 164 19.25 -22.05 -22.17
N ALA A 165 18.01 -22.50 -22.26
CA ALA A 165 16.82 -21.71 -21.93
C ALA A 165 15.94 -22.47 -20.91
N PRO A 166 16.40 -22.56 -19.64
CA PRO A 166 15.68 -23.28 -18.58
C PRO A 166 14.37 -22.59 -18.18
N CYS A 167 14.22 -21.31 -18.52
CA CYS A 167 12.99 -20.55 -18.33
C CYS A 167 12.58 -19.90 -19.66
N MET A 168 11.34 -20.12 -20.09
CA MET A 168 10.79 -19.61 -21.34
C MET A 168 9.55 -18.79 -21.05
N LEU A 169 9.51 -17.53 -21.52
CA LEU A 169 8.36 -16.64 -21.45
C LEU A 169 7.67 -16.67 -22.81
N MET A 170 6.47 -17.25 -22.88
CA MET A 170 5.76 -17.47 -24.13
C MET A 170 4.25 -17.34 -23.93
N SER A 171 3.54 -16.90 -24.98
CA SER A 171 2.07 -17.04 -24.99
C SER A 171 1.68 -18.49 -25.25
N PRO A 172 0.47 -18.94 -24.86
CA PRO A 172 -0.02 -20.29 -25.16
C PRO A 172 0.05 -20.64 -26.65
N LEU A 173 -0.28 -19.68 -27.52
CA LEU A 173 -0.17 -19.85 -28.97
C LEU A 173 1.27 -20.07 -29.43
N SER A 174 2.22 -19.30 -28.91
CA SER A 174 3.65 -19.44 -29.22
C SER A 174 4.19 -20.79 -28.73
N ILE A 175 3.73 -21.28 -27.57
CA ILE A 175 4.07 -22.61 -27.07
C ILE A 175 3.60 -23.68 -28.06
N ALA A 176 2.35 -23.64 -28.52
CA ALA A 176 1.80 -24.58 -29.49
C ALA A 176 2.56 -24.55 -30.83
N GLN A 177 2.99 -23.36 -31.27
CA GLN A 177 3.69 -23.15 -32.54
C GLN A 177 5.14 -23.63 -32.48
N PHE A 178 5.89 -23.34 -31.42
CA PHE A 178 7.34 -23.47 -31.38
C PHE A 178 7.84 -24.69 -30.59
N LEU A 179 7.11 -25.13 -29.56
CA LEU A 179 7.51 -26.27 -28.75
C LEU A 179 6.77 -27.53 -29.18
N PRO A 180 7.47 -28.65 -29.49
CA PRO A 180 6.84 -29.92 -29.78
C PRO A 180 6.09 -30.49 -28.57
N ALA A 181 5.04 -31.26 -28.80
CA ALA A 181 4.23 -31.84 -27.73
C ALA A 181 4.92 -33.04 -27.04
N ASP A 182 5.79 -33.71 -27.74
CA ASP A 182 6.55 -34.89 -27.33
C ASP A 182 7.92 -34.55 -26.68
N GLN A 183 8.19 -33.27 -26.46
CA GLN A 183 9.39 -32.82 -25.74
C GLN A 183 9.30 -33.19 -24.24
N PRO A 184 10.43 -33.50 -23.58
CA PRO A 184 10.43 -33.69 -22.13
C PRO A 184 9.73 -32.55 -21.39
N PRO A 185 8.80 -32.87 -20.46
CA PRO A 185 8.04 -31.82 -19.80
C PRO A 185 8.90 -30.93 -18.93
N PHE A 186 8.57 -29.64 -18.87
CA PHE A 186 9.12 -28.71 -17.91
C PHE A 186 8.76 -29.14 -16.48
N ASP A 187 9.58 -28.80 -15.51
CA ASP A 187 9.25 -29.10 -14.11
C ASP A 187 8.06 -28.29 -13.62
N LEU A 188 7.92 -27.06 -14.12
CA LEU A 188 6.86 -26.13 -13.70
C LEU A 188 6.37 -25.30 -14.89
N VAL A 189 5.06 -25.16 -15.02
CA VAL A 189 4.38 -24.18 -15.89
C VAL A 189 3.66 -23.18 -15.01
N ILE A 190 3.91 -21.89 -15.25
CA ILE A 190 3.28 -20.79 -14.53
C ILE A 190 2.44 -19.99 -15.53
N PHE A 191 1.15 -19.85 -15.25
CA PHE A 191 0.31 -18.91 -15.96
C PHE A 191 0.24 -17.62 -15.16
N ASP A 192 0.53 -16.50 -15.83
CA ASP A 192 0.29 -15.16 -15.32
C ASP A 192 -0.89 -14.55 -16.06
N GLU A 193 -1.66 -13.67 -15.40
CA GLU A 193 -2.91 -13.10 -15.92
C GLU A 193 -3.90 -14.19 -16.42
N ALA A 194 -3.99 -15.29 -15.69
CA ALA A 194 -4.76 -16.48 -16.09
C ALA A 194 -6.27 -16.22 -16.23
N SER A 195 -6.80 -15.14 -15.64
CA SER A 195 -8.16 -14.68 -15.88
C SER A 195 -8.44 -14.28 -17.32
N GLN A 196 -7.39 -13.97 -18.12
CA GLN A 196 -7.49 -13.60 -19.53
C GLN A 196 -7.28 -14.77 -20.51
N ILE A 197 -6.97 -15.96 -20.01
CA ILE A 197 -6.63 -17.12 -20.83
C ILE A 197 -7.82 -18.09 -20.84
N ALA A 198 -8.33 -18.37 -22.02
CA ALA A 198 -9.40 -19.34 -22.18
C ALA A 198 -8.91 -20.78 -21.87
N PRO A 199 -9.76 -21.66 -21.30
CA PRO A 199 -9.35 -23.03 -20.93
C PRO A 199 -8.71 -23.80 -22.07
N TRP A 200 -9.29 -23.74 -23.26
CA TRP A 200 -8.77 -24.45 -24.45
C TRP A 200 -7.41 -23.97 -24.93
N ASP A 201 -7.05 -22.69 -24.70
CA ASP A 201 -5.73 -22.16 -25.03
C ASP A 201 -4.68 -22.62 -23.99
N ALA A 202 -5.10 -22.84 -22.74
CA ALA A 202 -4.21 -23.24 -21.65
C ALA A 202 -3.80 -24.71 -21.67
N ILE A 203 -4.69 -25.62 -22.08
CA ILE A 203 -4.52 -27.09 -22.00
C ILE A 203 -3.20 -27.54 -22.63
N GLY A 204 -2.88 -27.05 -23.83
CA GLY A 204 -1.66 -27.40 -24.53
C GLY A 204 -0.38 -26.99 -23.76
N SER A 205 -0.44 -25.92 -23.01
CA SER A 205 0.67 -25.45 -22.17
C SER A 205 0.76 -26.26 -20.87
N ILE A 206 -0.38 -26.56 -20.23
CA ILE A 206 -0.45 -27.40 -19.03
C ILE A 206 0.17 -28.77 -19.31
N ALA A 207 -0.17 -29.39 -20.46
CA ALA A 207 0.32 -30.69 -20.86
C ALA A 207 1.86 -30.77 -21.03
N ARG A 208 2.56 -29.62 -21.07
CA ARG A 208 4.02 -29.56 -21.18
C ARG A 208 4.73 -29.41 -19.84
N GLY A 209 4.02 -29.46 -18.72
CA GLY A 209 4.58 -29.34 -17.37
C GLY A 209 4.25 -30.55 -16.50
N LYS A 210 5.12 -30.79 -15.49
CA LYS A 210 4.85 -31.76 -14.41
C LYS A 210 3.97 -31.17 -13.32
N GLN A 211 4.08 -29.86 -13.12
CA GLN A 211 3.33 -29.08 -12.15
C GLN A 211 2.85 -27.78 -12.81
N VAL A 212 1.76 -27.22 -12.30
CA VAL A 212 1.21 -25.95 -12.77
C VAL A 212 0.90 -25.01 -11.61
N ILE A 213 1.18 -23.72 -11.81
CA ILE A 213 0.72 -22.62 -10.98
C ILE A 213 -0.11 -21.70 -11.86
N ILE A 214 -1.33 -21.42 -11.41
CA ILE A 214 -2.27 -20.52 -12.09
C ILE A 214 -2.36 -19.23 -11.28
N ALA A 215 -1.74 -18.16 -11.77
CA ALA A 215 -1.81 -16.84 -11.15
C ALA A 215 -2.74 -15.92 -11.95
N GLY A 216 -3.65 -15.24 -11.27
CA GLY A 216 -4.61 -14.35 -11.89
C GLY A 216 -5.59 -13.75 -10.89
N ASP A 217 -6.45 -12.87 -11.36
CA ASP A 217 -7.44 -12.17 -10.55
C ASP A 217 -8.84 -12.32 -11.20
N PRO A 218 -9.78 -13.04 -10.58
CA PRO A 218 -11.13 -13.23 -11.12
C PRO A 218 -11.97 -11.94 -11.08
N ARG A 219 -11.47 -10.89 -10.41
CA ARG A 219 -12.11 -9.56 -10.35
C ARG A 219 -11.60 -8.61 -11.46
N GLN A 220 -10.69 -9.09 -12.32
CA GLN A 220 -10.20 -8.40 -13.52
C GLN A 220 -10.85 -8.98 -14.78
N MET A 221 -10.43 -8.50 -15.97
CA MET A 221 -11.11 -8.85 -17.22
C MET A 221 -10.94 -10.33 -17.59
N PRO A 222 -12.00 -10.98 -18.05
CA PRO A 222 -11.94 -12.31 -18.65
C PRO A 222 -11.38 -12.26 -20.09
N PRO A 223 -11.18 -13.40 -20.76
CA PRO A 223 -10.75 -13.44 -22.15
C PRO A 223 -11.65 -12.62 -23.08
N THR A 224 -11.06 -11.88 -24.00
CA THR A 224 -11.79 -10.94 -24.88
C THR A 224 -12.88 -11.59 -25.74
N ASN A 225 -12.74 -12.85 -26.12
CA ASN A 225 -13.72 -13.57 -26.94
C ASN A 225 -14.97 -14.00 -26.15
N PHE A 226 -14.93 -14.01 -24.84
CA PHE A 226 -16.07 -14.39 -24.01
C PHE A 226 -17.27 -13.46 -24.21
N PHE A 227 -17.04 -12.15 -24.30
CA PHE A 227 -18.11 -11.16 -24.50
C PHE A 227 -18.79 -11.18 -25.87
N ASN A 228 -18.24 -11.89 -26.84
CA ASN A 228 -18.81 -12.04 -28.19
C ASN A 228 -19.73 -13.27 -28.34
N ARG A 229 -19.82 -14.14 -27.31
CA ARG A 229 -20.81 -15.21 -27.26
C ARG A 229 -22.19 -14.61 -27.00
N GLY A 230 -23.00 -14.51 -28.06
CA GLY A 230 -24.38 -14.03 -27.95
C GLY A 230 -25.26 -15.02 -27.20
N PRO A 231 -26.46 -14.63 -26.73
CA PRO A 231 -27.40 -15.47 -25.98
C PRO A 231 -28.01 -16.64 -26.73
N ASN A 232 -27.55 -16.95 -27.95
CA ASN A 232 -28.04 -18.01 -28.83
C ASN A 232 -27.05 -19.18 -29.01
N ALA A 233 -26.11 -19.41 -28.11
CA ALA A 233 -25.37 -20.67 -28.05
C ALA A 233 -26.30 -21.70 -27.42
N GLY A 234 -26.74 -22.66 -28.26
CA GLY A 234 -27.88 -23.55 -28.03
C GLY A 234 -27.90 -24.29 -26.69
N ASP A 235 -29.11 -24.57 -26.34
CA ASP A 235 -29.60 -25.41 -25.24
C ASP A 235 -29.13 -26.89 -25.43
N ASP A 236 -27.84 -27.13 -25.25
CA ASP A 236 -27.27 -28.46 -25.11
C ASP A 236 -26.73 -28.58 -23.67
N ASP A 237 -27.17 -29.57 -22.97
CA ASP A 237 -26.90 -29.99 -21.59
C ASP A 237 -25.43 -30.39 -21.34
N THR A 238 -24.50 -29.71 -22.00
CA THR A 238 -23.05 -29.81 -21.75
C THR A 238 -22.65 -28.75 -20.76
N ALA A 239 -21.93 -29.14 -19.72
CA ALA A 239 -21.34 -28.27 -18.69
C ALA A 239 -20.82 -26.99 -19.33
N GLU A 240 -21.37 -25.83 -18.92
CA GLU A 240 -20.93 -24.53 -19.43
C GLU A 240 -19.43 -24.37 -19.14
N ASP A 241 -18.63 -24.21 -20.19
CA ASP A 241 -17.20 -23.89 -20.07
C ASP A 241 -17.06 -22.62 -19.24
N MET A 242 -16.23 -22.65 -18.20
CA MET A 242 -15.91 -21.49 -17.39
C MET A 242 -15.23 -20.41 -18.23
N GLU A 243 -15.32 -19.15 -17.79
CA GLU A 243 -14.83 -17.98 -18.55
C GLU A 243 -13.33 -18.07 -18.84
N SER A 244 -12.53 -18.51 -17.85
CA SER A 244 -11.07 -18.58 -17.92
C SER A 244 -10.52 -19.85 -17.31
N ILE A 245 -9.25 -20.16 -17.62
CA ILE A 245 -8.53 -21.25 -16.97
C ILE A 245 -8.42 -21.07 -15.45
N LEU A 246 -8.39 -19.81 -14.96
CA LEU A 246 -8.41 -19.53 -13.53
C LEU A 246 -9.74 -19.99 -12.91
N ASP A 247 -10.87 -19.63 -13.52
CA ASP A 247 -12.19 -20.00 -13.04
C ASP A 247 -12.41 -21.50 -13.13
N GLU A 248 -11.93 -22.15 -14.20
CA GLU A 248 -11.96 -23.60 -14.37
C GLU A 248 -11.21 -24.31 -13.24
N CYS A 249 -9.98 -23.86 -12.93
CA CYS A 249 -9.18 -24.43 -11.83
C CYS A 249 -9.83 -24.23 -10.47
N LEU A 250 -10.43 -23.06 -10.22
CA LEU A 250 -11.17 -22.78 -8.98
C LEU A 250 -12.41 -23.68 -8.87
N GLY A 251 -13.16 -23.83 -9.96
CA GLY A 251 -14.33 -24.72 -10.03
C GLY A 251 -13.97 -26.19 -9.84
N ALA A 252 -12.82 -26.62 -10.36
CA ALA A 252 -12.29 -27.98 -10.17
C ALA A 252 -11.73 -28.24 -8.77
N GLY A 253 -11.72 -27.25 -7.87
CA GLY A 253 -11.24 -27.40 -6.49
C GLY A 253 -9.72 -27.47 -6.36
N VAL A 254 -8.97 -26.93 -7.31
CA VAL A 254 -7.51 -26.79 -7.18
C VAL A 254 -7.20 -25.89 -5.96
N PRO A 255 -6.26 -26.28 -5.08
CA PRO A 255 -5.91 -25.48 -3.92
C PRO A 255 -5.55 -24.06 -4.29
N SER A 256 -6.19 -23.08 -3.64
CA SER A 256 -5.99 -21.66 -3.93
C SER A 256 -5.48 -20.88 -2.72
N HIS A 257 -4.62 -19.90 -2.99
CA HIS A 257 -4.08 -18.96 -2.02
C HIS A 257 -4.24 -17.53 -2.54
N SER A 258 -4.74 -16.63 -1.70
CA SER A 258 -4.92 -15.24 -2.07
C SER A 258 -3.71 -14.41 -1.64
N LEU A 259 -3.23 -13.54 -2.53
CA LEU A 259 -2.28 -12.50 -2.19
C LEU A 259 -3.05 -11.34 -1.57
N SER A 260 -2.76 -11.03 -0.31
CA SER A 260 -3.52 -10.03 0.45
C SER A 260 -2.84 -8.65 0.50
N TRP A 261 -1.54 -8.55 0.22
CA TRP A 261 -0.81 -7.30 0.33
C TRP A 261 -0.86 -6.48 -0.96
N HIS A 262 -1.34 -5.22 -0.83
CA HIS A 262 -1.35 -4.26 -1.92
C HIS A 262 -0.37 -3.13 -1.63
N TYR A 263 0.71 -3.03 -2.38
CA TYR A 263 1.80 -2.04 -2.23
C TYR A 263 2.09 -1.24 -3.51
N ARG A 264 1.36 -1.49 -4.61
CA ARG A 264 1.49 -0.74 -5.87
C ARG A 264 1.11 0.72 -5.68
N SER A 265 -0.05 0.97 -5.08
CA SER A 265 -0.57 2.32 -4.87
C SER A 265 0.22 3.04 -3.78
N ARG A 266 0.73 4.23 -4.11
CA ARG A 266 1.46 5.09 -3.18
C ARG A 266 0.55 5.75 -2.15
N HIS A 267 -0.76 5.78 -2.42
CA HIS A 267 -1.78 6.30 -1.52
C HIS A 267 -2.94 5.31 -1.43
N GLU A 268 -3.39 5.01 -0.22
CA GLU A 268 -4.44 3.99 0.03
C GLU A 268 -5.76 4.29 -0.67
N SER A 269 -6.13 5.57 -0.86
CA SER A 269 -7.37 5.94 -1.54
C SER A 269 -7.45 5.42 -2.98
N LEU A 270 -6.32 5.17 -3.65
CA LEU A 270 -6.30 4.65 -5.02
C LEU A 270 -6.84 3.23 -5.15
N ILE A 271 -6.77 2.45 -4.08
CA ILE A 271 -7.29 1.07 -4.04
C ILE A 271 -8.51 0.93 -3.12
N ALA A 272 -8.78 1.91 -2.25
CA ALA A 272 -9.79 1.81 -1.19
C ALA A 272 -11.18 1.47 -1.72
N PHE A 273 -11.62 2.13 -2.81
CA PHE A 273 -12.91 1.85 -3.44
C PHE A 273 -12.99 0.42 -3.96
N SER A 274 -11.99 -0.02 -4.73
CA SER A 274 -11.91 -1.38 -5.28
C SER A 274 -11.81 -2.43 -4.18
N ASN A 275 -11.01 -2.18 -3.14
CA ASN A 275 -10.89 -3.07 -2.00
C ASN A 275 -12.23 -3.30 -1.32
N HIS A 276 -12.96 -2.22 -1.04
CA HIS A 276 -14.29 -2.31 -0.43
C HIS A 276 -15.33 -2.97 -1.36
N ARG A 277 -15.32 -2.60 -2.66
CA ARG A 277 -16.40 -2.98 -3.58
C ARG A 277 -16.23 -4.35 -4.24
N TYR A 278 -14.99 -4.77 -4.46
CA TYR A 278 -14.67 -5.96 -5.25
C TYR A 278 -13.83 -7.00 -4.51
N TYR A 279 -13.09 -6.62 -3.46
CA TYR A 279 -12.20 -7.52 -2.73
C TYR A 279 -12.60 -7.71 -1.27
N ASP A 280 -13.86 -7.40 -0.92
CA ASP A 280 -14.45 -7.63 0.40
C ASP A 280 -13.61 -7.05 1.57
N SER A 281 -12.88 -5.96 1.31
CA SER A 281 -11.92 -5.32 2.23
C SER A 281 -10.79 -6.24 2.71
N ASN A 282 -10.47 -7.29 1.95
CA ASN A 282 -9.43 -8.28 2.30
C ASN A 282 -8.01 -7.84 1.89
N LEU A 283 -7.89 -6.83 1.02
CA LEU A 283 -6.57 -6.31 0.67
C LEU A 283 -6.01 -5.46 1.81
N ILE A 284 -4.81 -5.80 2.22
CA ILE A 284 -4.05 -5.07 3.23
C ILE A 284 -3.24 -4.00 2.51
N THR A 285 -3.52 -2.75 2.81
CA THR A 285 -2.88 -1.58 2.24
C THR A 285 -1.83 -1.01 3.19
N PHE A 286 -0.94 -0.18 2.68
CA PHE A 286 0.09 0.50 3.46
C PHE A 286 -0.17 2.00 3.45
N PRO A 287 -0.04 2.69 4.59
CA PRO A 287 -0.30 4.11 4.67
C PRO A 287 0.67 4.94 3.82
N ALA A 288 0.15 6.01 3.23
CA ALA A 288 0.96 6.98 2.50
C ALA A 288 1.71 7.91 3.45
N ALA A 289 2.90 8.36 3.05
CA ALA A 289 3.68 9.37 3.79
C ALA A 289 3.16 10.81 3.55
N GLU A 290 1.97 10.95 2.99
CA GLU A 290 1.32 12.22 2.69
C GLU A 290 0.10 12.42 3.59
N THR A 291 -0.17 13.68 3.98
CA THR A 291 -1.31 14.02 4.85
C THR A 291 -2.60 14.29 4.08
N ARG A 292 -2.56 14.31 2.73
CA ARG A 292 -3.78 14.50 1.92
C ARG A 292 -4.78 13.37 2.13
N ALA A 293 -6.05 13.70 2.17
CA ALA A 293 -7.11 12.73 2.45
C ALA A 293 -7.38 11.77 1.27
N SER A 294 -7.12 12.17 0.03
CA SER A 294 -7.36 11.37 -1.16
C SER A 294 -6.40 11.72 -2.29
N ALA A 295 -5.94 10.70 -3.00
CA ALA A 295 -5.20 10.81 -4.25
C ALA A 295 -6.11 10.59 -5.48
N VAL A 296 -7.42 10.41 -5.27
CA VAL A 296 -8.44 10.36 -6.33
C VAL A 296 -9.20 11.67 -6.28
N GLU A 297 -9.24 12.39 -7.39
CA GLU A 297 -9.85 13.71 -7.49
C GLU A 297 -10.85 13.78 -8.65
N TRP A 298 -12.02 14.35 -8.38
CA TRP A 298 -13.03 14.60 -9.39
C TRP A 298 -12.84 15.96 -10.06
N ARG A 299 -12.84 15.99 -11.38
CA ARG A 299 -12.72 17.16 -12.25
C ARG A 299 -13.98 17.30 -13.10
N LYS A 300 -14.90 18.18 -12.68
CA LYS A 300 -16.09 18.51 -13.47
C LYS A 300 -15.72 19.47 -14.59
N VAL A 301 -16.15 19.15 -15.80
CA VAL A 301 -15.95 19.97 -17.02
C VAL A 301 -17.31 20.34 -17.60
N GLU A 302 -17.47 21.59 -17.99
CA GLU A 302 -18.70 22.00 -18.71
C GLU A 302 -18.61 21.52 -20.17
N GLY A 303 -19.38 20.49 -20.51
CA GLY A 303 -19.32 19.85 -21.82
C GLY A 303 -20.58 19.08 -22.17
N VAL A 304 -20.72 18.72 -23.44
CA VAL A 304 -21.83 17.94 -23.96
C VAL A 304 -21.33 16.70 -24.70
N TYR A 305 -22.09 15.64 -24.62
CA TYR A 305 -21.84 14.38 -25.31
C TYR A 305 -22.43 14.41 -26.73
N ALA A 306 -21.57 14.26 -27.74
CA ALA A 306 -21.95 14.24 -29.18
C ALA A 306 -22.56 12.87 -29.54
N LYS A 307 -23.84 12.69 -29.23
CA LYS A 307 -24.58 11.47 -29.58
C LYS A 307 -24.89 11.42 -31.08
N GLY A 308 -24.40 10.37 -31.76
CA GLY A 308 -24.74 10.10 -33.17
C GLY A 308 -23.68 10.52 -34.19
N LYS A 309 -22.81 11.49 -33.89
CA LYS A 309 -21.75 11.98 -34.80
C LYS A 309 -20.33 11.73 -34.27
N GLY A 310 -20.15 10.72 -33.38
CA GLY A 310 -18.81 10.42 -32.92
C GLY A 310 -18.72 9.96 -31.46
N ARG A 311 -19.76 9.84 -30.69
CA ARG A 311 -19.75 9.28 -29.32
C ARG A 311 -18.62 9.79 -28.41
N TYR A 312 -18.35 11.09 -28.43
CA TYR A 312 -17.28 11.72 -27.66
C TYR A 312 -17.77 13.01 -26.95
N ASN A 313 -16.97 13.49 -26.02
CA ASN A 313 -17.14 14.77 -25.35
C ASN A 313 -15.89 15.64 -25.63
N GLN A 314 -16.04 16.64 -26.46
CA GLN A 314 -14.93 17.50 -26.92
C GLN A 314 -14.31 18.30 -25.76
N ALA A 315 -15.15 18.89 -24.91
CA ALA A 315 -14.67 19.71 -23.80
C ALA A 315 -13.89 18.89 -22.78
N GLU A 316 -14.37 17.68 -22.47
CA GLU A 316 -13.68 16.76 -21.57
C GLU A 316 -12.34 16.29 -22.16
N ALA A 317 -12.31 15.96 -23.47
CA ALA A 317 -11.07 15.60 -24.16
C ALA A 317 -10.04 16.74 -24.10
N GLN A 318 -10.48 17.98 -24.34
CA GLN A 318 -9.61 19.15 -24.30
C GLN A 318 -9.06 19.38 -22.87
N ALA A 319 -9.91 19.29 -21.84
CA ALA A 319 -9.48 19.45 -20.45
C ALA A 319 -8.41 18.41 -20.04
N ILE A 320 -8.54 17.17 -20.51
CA ILE A 320 -7.54 16.11 -20.28
C ILE A 320 -6.22 16.45 -20.98
N VAL A 321 -6.27 16.95 -22.23
CA VAL A 321 -5.06 17.34 -22.97
C VAL A 321 -4.40 18.55 -22.34
N ASP A 322 -5.16 19.55 -21.91
CA ASP A 322 -4.64 20.74 -21.23
C ASP A 322 -3.94 20.37 -19.91
N GLU A 323 -4.54 19.48 -19.11
CA GLU A 323 -3.90 18.97 -17.89
C GLU A 323 -2.64 18.16 -18.22
N THR A 324 -2.65 17.37 -19.30
CA THR A 324 -1.45 16.62 -19.75
C THR A 324 -0.31 17.57 -20.09
N VAL A 325 -0.58 18.60 -20.89
CA VAL A 325 0.42 19.63 -21.26
C VAL A 325 0.93 20.35 -20.03
N LYS A 326 0.03 20.76 -19.13
CA LYS A 326 0.39 21.41 -17.86
C LYS A 326 1.34 20.57 -17.03
N ARG A 327 1.08 19.25 -16.86
CA ARG A 327 1.94 18.35 -16.09
C ARG A 327 3.29 18.13 -16.78
N LEU A 328 3.32 17.94 -18.09
CA LEU A 328 4.56 17.73 -18.85
C LEU A 328 5.42 18.99 -19.03
N THR A 329 4.87 20.17 -18.71
CA THR A 329 5.60 21.44 -18.69
C THR A 329 5.92 21.92 -17.27
N ASP A 330 5.43 21.24 -16.24
CA ASP A 330 5.76 21.52 -14.84
C ASP A 330 7.14 20.94 -14.49
N PRO A 331 8.14 21.80 -14.15
CA PRO A 331 9.49 21.33 -13.82
C PRO A 331 9.52 20.30 -12.68
N GLY A 332 8.69 20.47 -11.65
CA GLY A 332 8.63 19.54 -10.51
C GLY A 332 8.13 18.16 -10.92
N PHE A 333 7.08 18.09 -11.76
CA PHE A 333 6.55 16.83 -12.27
C PHE A 333 7.56 16.11 -13.17
N VAL A 334 8.25 16.85 -14.03
CA VAL A 334 9.27 16.32 -14.95
C VAL A 334 10.51 15.84 -14.19
N ALA A 335 11.00 16.61 -13.23
CA ALA A 335 12.15 16.23 -12.41
C ALA A 335 11.88 14.97 -11.57
N ALA A 336 10.65 14.79 -11.10
CA ALA A 336 10.21 13.58 -10.41
C ALA A 336 10.11 12.34 -11.31
N GLY A 337 10.18 12.48 -12.62
CA GLY A 337 10.12 11.39 -13.61
C GLY A 337 8.77 10.68 -13.64
N TYR A 338 7.67 11.37 -13.32
CA TYR A 338 6.34 10.77 -13.23
C TYR A 338 5.75 10.51 -14.61
N SER A 339 5.10 9.37 -14.76
CA SER A 339 4.46 8.92 -16.00
C SER A 339 2.96 9.21 -16.03
N ILE A 340 2.41 9.42 -17.25
CA ILE A 340 1.00 9.74 -17.47
C ILE A 340 0.32 8.66 -18.30
N GLY A 341 -0.87 8.24 -17.87
CA GLY A 341 -1.80 7.42 -18.63
C GLY A 341 -3.18 8.04 -18.70
N ILE A 342 -3.81 7.95 -19.86
CA ILE A 342 -5.17 8.43 -20.08
C ILE A 342 -6.04 7.23 -20.41
N ILE A 343 -7.15 7.08 -19.69
CA ILE A 343 -8.09 5.98 -19.86
C ILE A 343 -9.46 6.56 -20.25
N THR A 344 -10.06 6.01 -21.31
CA THR A 344 -11.39 6.40 -21.77
C THR A 344 -12.35 5.22 -21.77
N LEU A 345 -13.66 5.49 -21.65
CA LEU A 345 -14.67 4.44 -21.67
C LEU A 345 -14.93 3.88 -23.08
N ASN A 346 -14.58 4.62 -24.14
CA ASN A 346 -14.81 4.19 -25.52
C ASN A 346 -13.67 4.62 -26.45
N SER A 347 -13.61 4.01 -27.64
CA SER A 347 -12.58 4.22 -28.65
C SER A 347 -12.70 5.56 -29.38
N ASP A 348 -13.91 6.13 -29.49
CA ASP A 348 -14.11 7.41 -30.17
C ASP A 348 -13.52 8.56 -29.35
N GLN A 349 -13.71 8.54 -28.02
CA GLN A 349 -13.08 9.47 -27.10
C GLN A 349 -11.55 9.31 -27.08
N GLN A 350 -11.06 8.06 -27.08
CA GLN A 350 -9.63 7.75 -27.19
C GLN A 350 -9.01 8.38 -28.44
N LYS A 351 -9.65 8.19 -29.59
CA LYS A 351 -9.17 8.74 -30.86
C LYS A 351 -9.12 10.26 -30.82
N LEU A 352 -10.19 10.91 -30.34
CA LEU A 352 -10.24 12.36 -30.22
C LEU A 352 -9.10 12.90 -29.34
N ILE A 353 -8.83 12.27 -28.18
CA ILE A 353 -7.74 12.69 -27.30
C ILE A 353 -6.39 12.52 -28.00
N ASN A 354 -6.16 11.43 -28.74
CA ASN A 354 -4.94 11.26 -29.52
C ASN A 354 -4.76 12.36 -30.56
N ASP A 355 -5.82 12.68 -31.32
CA ASP A 355 -5.79 13.74 -32.34
C ASP A 355 -5.46 15.11 -31.70
N LEU A 356 -6.02 15.42 -30.54
CA LEU A 356 -5.74 16.64 -29.77
C LEU A 356 -4.31 16.65 -29.17
N LEU A 357 -3.81 15.53 -28.68
CA LEU A 357 -2.43 15.40 -28.19
C LEU A 357 -1.43 15.60 -29.34
N ASP A 358 -1.70 15.06 -30.54
CA ASP A 358 -0.86 15.26 -31.72
C ASP A 358 -0.81 16.74 -32.13
N ALA A 359 -1.91 17.46 -31.97
CA ALA A 359 -1.94 18.92 -32.18
C ALA A 359 -1.15 19.66 -31.09
N ALA A 360 -1.31 19.26 -29.80
CA ALA A 360 -0.60 19.84 -28.67
C ALA A 360 0.93 19.64 -28.77
N ARG A 361 1.39 18.47 -29.21
CA ARG A 361 2.82 18.15 -29.41
C ARG A 361 3.47 19.07 -30.45
N LYS A 362 2.72 19.46 -31.50
CA LYS A 362 3.19 20.43 -32.47
C LYS A 362 3.27 21.85 -31.92
N GLN A 363 2.35 22.21 -31.03
CA GLN A 363 2.30 23.50 -30.36
C GLN A 363 3.33 23.63 -29.24
N TYR A 364 3.61 22.53 -28.51
CA TYR A 364 4.53 22.44 -27.37
C TYR A 364 5.62 21.39 -27.62
N PRO A 365 6.63 21.68 -28.50
CA PRO A 365 7.64 20.67 -28.87
C PRO A 365 8.42 20.08 -27.68
N GLN A 366 8.48 20.77 -26.54
CA GLN A 366 9.17 20.29 -25.32
C GLN A 366 8.51 19.07 -24.70
N ILE A 367 7.25 18.76 -25.00
CA ILE A 367 6.57 17.56 -24.50
C ILE A 367 6.80 16.32 -25.38
N GLU A 368 7.33 16.49 -26.60
CA GLU A 368 7.54 15.40 -27.57
C GLU A 368 8.32 14.20 -27.01
N PRO A 369 9.41 14.39 -26.23
CA PRO A 369 10.18 13.27 -25.69
C PRO A 369 9.36 12.30 -24.84
N PHE A 370 8.29 12.74 -24.17
CA PHE A 370 7.46 11.90 -23.29
C PHE A 370 6.55 10.93 -24.05
N PHE A 371 6.44 11.05 -25.38
CA PHE A 371 5.62 10.18 -26.23
C PHE A 371 6.44 9.16 -27.02
N GLN A 372 7.78 9.20 -26.90
CA GLN A 372 8.66 8.33 -27.69
C GLN A 372 8.84 6.96 -27.04
N ASP A 373 8.96 5.92 -27.85
CA ASP A 373 9.24 4.54 -27.42
C ASP A 373 10.58 4.37 -26.70
N THR A 374 11.44 5.39 -26.72
CA THR A 374 12.69 5.44 -25.94
C THR A 374 12.47 5.67 -24.45
N GLN A 375 11.31 6.18 -24.06
CA GLN A 375 10.91 6.30 -22.66
C GLN A 375 10.54 4.93 -22.09
N THR A 376 10.86 4.72 -20.83
CA THR A 376 10.48 3.50 -20.11
C THR A 376 8.95 3.39 -19.99
N GLU A 377 8.29 4.51 -19.74
CA GLU A 377 6.84 4.63 -19.60
C GLU A 377 6.32 5.84 -20.39
N PRO A 378 6.17 5.73 -21.71
CA PRO A 378 5.65 6.83 -22.52
C PRO A 378 4.20 7.17 -22.13
N VAL A 379 3.78 8.40 -22.45
CA VAL A 379 2.37 8.79 -22.33
C VAL A 379 1.52 7.89 -23.22
N VAL A 380 0.48 7.30 -22.64
CA VAL A 380 -0.41 6.36 -23.34
C VAL A 380 -1.86 6.80 -23.21
N VAL A 381 -2.63 6.59 -24.30
CA VAL A 381 -4.09 6.73 -24.29
C VAL A 381 -4.69 5.37 -24.57
N LYS A 382 -5.46 4.84 -23.65
CA LYS A 382 -6.07 3.51 -23.72
C LYS A 382 -7.59 3.60 -23.49
N ASN A 383 -8.31 2.62 -23.96
CA ASN A 383 -9.71 2.44 -23.58
C ASN A 383 -9.87 1.27 -22.61
N LEU A 384 -11.08 1.06 -22.08
CA LEU A 384 -11.36 0.02 -21.10
C LEU A 384 -10.97 -1.40 -21.55
N GLU A 385 -10.95 -1.68 -22.85
CA GLU A 385 -10.63 -3.03 -23.36
C GLU A 385 -9.12 -3.25 -23.51
N THR A 386 -8.31 -2.18 -23.53
CA THR A 386 -6.88 -2.26 -23.83
C THR A 386 -5.97 -1.83 -22.69
N VAL A 387 -6.53 -1.42 -21.55
CA VAL A 387 -5.76 -0.83 -20.43
C VAL A 387 -5.20 -1.87 -19.46
N GLN A 388 -5.63 -3.12 -19.53
CA GLN A 388 -5.12 -4.15 -18.63
C GLN A 388 -3.62 -4.40 -18.84
N GLY A 389 -2.87 -4.49 -17.73
CA GLY A 389 -1.41 -4.61 -17.73
C GLY A 389 -0.66 -3.28 -17.71
N ASP A 390 -1.25 -2.18 -18.18
CA ASP A 390 -0.63 -0.85 -18.11
C ASP A 390 -0.88 -0.18 -16.76
N GLU A 391 0.12 0.52 -16.24
CA GLU A 391 0.02 1.36 -15.04
C GLU A 391 0.89 2.61 -15.20
N ARG A 392 0.49 3.73 -14.58
CA ARG A 392 1.23 5.00 -14.60
C ARG A 392 1.12 5.70 -13.25
N ASP A 393 2.01 6.66 -13.00
CA ASP A 393 1.97 7.45 -11.78
C ASP A 393 0.70 8.30 -11.69
N LEU A 394 0.37 9.00 -12.76
CA LEU A 394 -0.87 9.75 -12.94
C LEU A 394 -1.76 9.05 -13.95
N ILE A 395 -3.00 8.75 -13.57
CA ILE A 395 -4.06 8.30 -14.47
C ILE A 395 -5.14 9.37 -14.57
N MET A 396 -5.47 9.75 -15.81
CA MET A 396 -6.62 10.58 -16.12
C MET A 396 -7.72 9.70 -16.71
N LEU A 397 -8.82 9.52 -15.95
CA LEU A 397 -9.97 8.74 -16.39
C LEU A 397 -11.02 9.68 -16.99
N GLY A 398 -11.17 9.65 -18.29
CA GLY A 398 -12.20 10.40 -19.02
C GLY A 398 -13.45 9.56 -19.21
N ILE A 399 -14.59 10.01 -18.69
CA ILE A 399 -15.86 9.31 -18.84
C ILE A 399 -16.39 9.45 -20.26
N GLY A 400 -16.28 10.64 -20.86
CA GLY A 400 -16.63 10.92 -22.26
C GLY A 400 -18.14 10.86 -22.59
N TYR A 401 -18.96 10.35 -21.68
CA TYR A 401 -20.43 10.35 -21.73
C TYR A 401 -20.98 11.50 -20.90
N GLY A 402 -22.22 11.91 -21.18
CA GLY A 402 -22.84 12.99 -20.43
C GLY A 402 -24.14 13.48 -21.06
N PRO A 403 -24.62 14.67 -20.64
CA PRO A 403 -25.76 15.33 -21.25
C PRO A 403 -25.50 15.64 -22.74
N THR A 404 -26.53 15.55 -23.56
CA THR A 404 -26.46 15.91 -25.01
C THR A 404 -26.71 17.37 -25.29
N GLU A 405 -27.20 18.12 -24.29
CA GLU A 405 -27.47 19.54 -24.34
C GLU A 405 -26.96 20.22 -23.07
N PRO A 406 -26.49 21.48 -23.14
CA PRO A 406 -26.05 22.21 -21.96
C PRO A 406 -27.18 22.37 -20.95
N GLY A 407 -26.93 22.05 -19.68
CA GLY A 407 -27.91 22.21 -18.60
C GLY A 407 -29.07 21.21 -18.62
N ALA A 408 -29.02 20.18 -19.46
CA ALA A 408 -30.05 19.14 -19.48
C ALA A 408 -30.19 18.47 -18.12
N PRO A 409 -31.42 18.35 -17.56
CA PRO A 409 -31.61 17.74 -16.22
C PRO A 409 -31.49 16.21 -16.24
N VAL A 410 -31.46 15.61 -17.41
CA VAL A 410 -31.45 14.15 -17.58
C VAL A 410 -30.42 13.76 -18.64
N MET A 411 -29.73 12.65 -18.43
CA MET A 411 -28.78 12.07 -19.38
C MET A 411 -29.10 10.61 -19.69
N SER A 412 -28.43 10.06 -20.70
CA SER A 412 -28.51 8.64 -21.02
C SER A 412 -27.77 7.79 -19.97
N MET A 413 -28.36 6.66 -19.57
CA MET A 413 -27.70 5.69 -18.69
C MET A 413 -26.85 4.65 -19.47
N ASN A 414 -26.59 4.90 -20.72
CA ASN A 414 -25.72 4.06 -21.55
C ASN A 414 -24.28 4.58 -21.52
N PHE A 415 -23.41 3.90 -20.81
CA PHE A 415 -21.97 4.12 -20.70
C PHE A 415 -21.17 3.07 -21.49
N GLY A 416 -21.72 2.58 -22.58
CA GLY A 416 -21.07 1.66 -23.51
C GLY A 416 -20.66 0.33 -22.85
N PRO A 417 -19.35 0.02 -22.79
CA PRO A 417 -18.87 -1.26 -22.23
C PRO A 417 -19.28 -1.54 -20.80
N LEU A 418 -19.54 -0.50 -20.00
CA LEU A 418 -19.97 -0.67 -18.60
C LEU A 418 -21.40 -1.22 -18.48
N ASN A 419 -22.25 -1.03 -19.50
CA ASN A 419 -23.61 -1.57 -19.47
C ASN A 419 -23.67 -3.05 -19.83
N LYS A 420 -22.58 -3.62 -20.36
CA LYS A 420 -22.50 -5.05 -20.68
C LYS A 420 -22.29 -5.88 -19.43
N ASP A 421 -22.61 -7.15 -19.51
CA ASP A 421 -22.27 -8.09 -18.45
C ASP A 421 -20.74 -8.12 -18.22
N GLY A 422 -20.32 -8.25 -16.95
CA GLY A 422 -18.91 -8.11 -16.58
C GLY A 422 -18.32 -6.71 -16.69
N GLY A 423 -19.12 -5.66 -17.02
CA GLY A 423 -18.66 -4.28 -17.14
C GLY A 423 -17.99 -3.72 -15.87
N TRP A 424 -18.36 -4.23 -14.70
CA TRP A 424 -17.75 -3.86 -13.43
C TRP A 424 -16.27 -4.29 -13.32
N ARG A 425 -15.85 -5.39 -13.98
CA ARG A 425 -14.45 -5.81 -14.05
C ARG A 425 -13.61 -4.79 -14.84
N ARG A 426 -14.17 -4.23 -15.94
CA ARG A 426 -13.53 -3.16 -16.72
C ARG A 426 -13.32 -1.90 -15.88
N LEU A 427 -14.33 -1.51 -15.12
CA LEU A 427 -14.23 -0.38 -14.21
C LEU A 427 -13.16 -0.65 -13.15
N ASN A 428 -13.18 -1.83 -12.51
CA ASN A 428 -12.18 -2.22 -11.52
C ASN A 428 -10.75 -2.12 -12.08
N VAL A 429 -10.52 -2.66 -13.28
CA VAL A 429 -9.21 -2.56 -13.93
C VAL A 429 -8.81 -1.09 -14.15
N ALA A 430 -9.69 -0.25 -14.70
CA ALA A 430 -9.37 1.14 -15.00
C ALA A 430 -9.02 1.96 -13.76
N ILE A 431 -9.79 1.80 -12.67
CA ILE A 431 -9.60 2.60 -11.46
C ILE A 431 -8.46 2.11 -10.56
N THR A 432 -7.82 0.99 -10.90
CA THR A 432 -6.65 0.44 -10.17
C THR A 432 -5.33 0.60 -10.93
N ARG A 433 -5.29 1.40 -12.00
CA ARG A 433 -4.08 1.59 -12.84
C ARG A 433 -3.16 2.70 -12.36
N SER A 434 -3.61 3.53 -11.43
CA SER A 434 -2.82 4.63 -10.89
C SER A 434 -1.91 4.20 -9.75
N ARG A 435 -0.66 4.66 -9.77
CA ARG A 435 0.28 4.46 -8.67
C ARG A 435 0.27 5.63 -7.67
N ARG A 436 0.03 6.88 -8.12
CA ARG A 436 0.16 8.09 -7.27
C ARG A 436 -1.07 8.97 -7.25
N GLU A 437 -1.67 9.23 -8.41
CA GLU A 437 -2.77 10.19 -8.53
C GLU A 437 -3.75 9.76 -9.61
N MET A 438 -5.03 9.91 -9.35
CA MET A 438 -6.09 9.68 -10.34
C MET A 438 -7.00 10.90 -10.45
N LEU A 439 -7.11 11.44 -11.65
CA LEU A 439 -8.04 12.52 -11.98
C LEU A 439 -9.22 11.94 -12.76
N VAL A 440 -10.43 12.13 -12.28
CA VAL A 440 -11.66 11.61 -12.91
C VAL A 440 -12.42 12.76 -13.55
N PHE A 441 -12.43 12.80 -14.87
CA PHE A 441 -13.09 13.84 -15.66
C PHE A 441 -14.50 13.44 -16.04
N THR A 442 -15.48 14.31 -15.75
CA THR A 442 -16.87 14.14 -16.14
C THR A 442 -17.50 15.46 -16.57
N SER A 443 -18.51 15.41 -17.44
CA SER A 443 -19.33 16.58 -17.79
C SER A 443 -20.68 16.59 -17.09
N PHE A 444 -20.84 15.81 -16.03
CA PHE A 444 -22.09 15.71 -15.26
C PHE A 444 -21.78 15.52 -13.78
N ASP A 445 -22.77 15.79 -12.95
CA ASP A 445 -22.73 15.49 -11.53
C ASP A 445 -23.16 14.03 -11.26
N PRO A 446 -22.54 13.29 -10.34
CA PRO A 446 -22.91 11.89 -10.06
C PRO A 446 -24.40 11.70 -9.70
N SER A 447 -25.08 12.73 -9.18
CA SER A 447 -26.52 12.71 -8.92
C SER A 447 -27.37 12.52 -10.17
N MET A 448 -26.85 12.87 -11.37
CA MET A 448 -27.53 12.67 -12.65
C MET A 448 -27.58 11.22 -13.11
N ILE A 449 -26.80 10.33 -12.49
CA ILE A 449 -26.89 8.88 -12.70
C ILE A 449 -28.09 8.36 -11.91
N ASP A 450 -29.21 8.16 -12.60
CA ASP A 450 -30.45 7.62 -12.02
C ASP A 450 -30.41 6.09 -12.01
N LEU A 451 -30.22 5.51 -10.83
CA LEU A 451 -30.12 4.05 -10.64
C LEU A 451 -31.45 3.31 -10.88
N ASN A 452 -32.59 4.02 -10.93
CA ASN A 452 -33.88 3.41 -11.28
C ASN A 452 -34.01 3.16 -12.79
N ARG A 453 -33.14 3.77 -13.61
CA ARG A 453 -33.13 3.66 -15.07
C ARG A 453 -32.08 2.70 -15.62
N THR A 454 -31.37 1.98 -14.74
CA THR A 454 -30.35 1.02 -15.14
C THR A 454 -30.24 -0.13 -14.15
N ASN A 455 -30.12 -1.35 -14.67
CA ASN A 455 -29.81 -2.54 -13.88
C ASN A 455 -28.31 -2.91 -13.91
N ALA A 456 -27.51 -2.19 -14.70
CA ALA A 456 -26.08 -2.48 -14.85
C ALA A 456 -25.32 -2.20 -13.55
N ARG A 457 -24.73 -3.23 -12.94
CA ARG A 457 -23.88 -3.13 -11.75
C ARG A 457 -22.79 -2.09 -11.92
N ALA A 458 -22.09 -2.13 -13.08
CA ALA A 458 -20.97 -1.23 -13.33
C ALA A 458 -21.37 0.26 -13.39
N VAL A 459 -22.59 0.57 -13.84
CA VAL A 459 -23.09 1.96 -13.84
C VAL A 459 -23.37 2.45 -12.42
N ARG A 460 -23.90 1.58 -11.56
CA ARG A 460 -24.02 1.85 -10.13
C ARG A 460 -22.66 2.07 -9.47
N ASP A 461 -21.71 1.20 -9.77
CA ASP A 461 -20.35 1.28 -9.24
C ASP A 461 -19.63 2.56 -9.72
N LEU A 462 -19.84 2.96 -11.00
CA LEU A 462 -19.33 4.22 -11.54
C LEU A 462 -19.88 5.44 -10.78
N LYS A 463 -21.19 5.48 -10.50
CA LYS A 463 -21.80 6.55 -9.70
C LYS A 463 -21.09 6.67 -8.35
N HIS A 464 -21.00 5.57 -7.62
CA HIS A 464 -20.37 5.56 -6.29
C HIS A 464 -18.87 5.89 -6.37
N PHE A 465 -18.18 5.51 -7.44
CA PHE A 465 -16.77 5.86 -7.65
C PHE A 465 -16.59 7.36 -7.90
N ILE A 466 -17.46 8.01 -8.69
CA ILE A 466 -17.42 9.46 -8.89
C ILE A 466 -17.75 10.20 -7.57
N GLU A 467 -18.72 9.72 -6.80
CA GLU A 467 -19.03 10.24 -5.46
C GLU A 467 -17.83 10.09 -4.50
N PHE A 468 -17.13 8.96 -4.57
CA PHE A 468 -15.88 8.74 -3.84
C PHE A 468 -14.77 9.71 -4.28
N ALA A 469 -14.60 9.93 -5.58
CA ALA A 469 -13.63 10.88 -6.12
C ALA A 469 -13.95 12.33 -5.68
N GLN A 470 -15.22 12.67 -5.51
CA GLN A 470 -15.71 13.98 -5.06
C GLN A 470 -15.50 14.21 -3.57
N ARG A 471 -15.78 13.20 -2.73
CA ARG A 471 -15.88 13.32 -1.26
C ARG A 471 -14.71 12.67 -0.52
N GLY A 472 -13.88 11.92 -1.23
CA GLY A 472 -12.77 11.15 -0.68
C GLY A 472 -13.21 9.92 0.14
N PRO A 473 -12.30 9.29 0.91
CA PRO A 473 -12.57 8.08 1.70
C PRO A 473 -13.71 8.20 2.71
N LYS A 474 -14.09 9.42 3.10
CA LYS A 474 -15.26 9.65 3.98
C LYS A 474 -16.55 9.10 3.39
N ALA A 475 -16.68 9.09 2.06
CA ALA A 475 -17.84 8.50 1.38
C ALA A 475 -17.95 6.98 1.61
N LEU A 476 -16.83 6.29 1.81
CA LEU A 476 -16.79 4.87 2.18
C LEU A 476 -16.97 4.67 3.69
N ALA A 477 -16.44 5.57 4.52
CA ALA A 477 -16.54 5.48 5.98
C ALA A 477 -17.97 5.64 6.50
N GLU A 478 -18.81 6.41 5.80
CA GLU A 478 -20.25 6.49 6.10
C GLU A 478 -20.97 5.14 5.86
N ALA A 479 -20.40 4.28 4.99
CA ALA A 479 -20.89 2.93 4.73
C ALA A 479 -20.25 1.87 5.64
N ILE A 480 -19.11 2.18 6.26
CA ILE A 480 -18.34 1.30 7.15
C ILE A 480 -18.33 1.99 8.53
N GLN A 481 -19.16 1.55 9.47
CA GLN A 481 -19.05 1.90 10.89
C GLN A 481 -17.74 1.30 11.44
N GLY A 482 -16.61 1.99 11.25
CA GLY A 482 -15.29 1.59 11.71
C GLY A 482 -14.49 2.81 12.09
N SER A 483 -14.32 2.99 13.39
CA SER A 483 -13.61 4.02 14.17
C SER A 483 -12.55 4.82 13.40
N VAL A 484 -12.73 6.13 13.37
CA VAL A 484 -11.62 7.08 13.35
C VAL A 484 -10.91 6.88 14.71
N GLY A 485 -9.75 6.19 14.69
CA GLY A 485 -9.16 5.62 15.88
C GLY A 485 -8.57 6.65 16.82
N GLY A 486 -8.82 6.41 18.07
CA GLY A 486 -7.93 6.80 19.16
C GLY A 486 -6.64 5.95 19.13
N TYR A 487 -5.84 6.07 20.17
CA TYR A 487 -4.67 5.23 20.36
C TYR A 487 -5.08 3.77 20.61
N ASP A 488 -4.33 2.82 20.08
CA ASP A 488 -4.59 1.39 20.31
C ASP A 488 -4.04 0.95 21.68
N SER A 489 -3.13 1.74 22.27
CA SER A 489 -2.58 1.46 23.61
C SER A 489 -2.32 2.73 24.44
N PRO A 490 -2.37 2.64 25.77
CA PRO A 490 -1.93 3.74 26.66
C PRO A 490 -0.46 4.11 26.47
N PHE A 491 0.37 3.20 25.99
CA PHE A 491 1.78 3.46 25.67
C PHE A 491 1.91 4.43 24.51
N GLU A 492 1.21 4.19 23.41
CA GLU A 492 1.17 5.11 22.24
C GLU A 492 0.68 6.50 22.65
N GLU A 493 -0.38 6.58 23.45
CA GLU A 493 -0.91 7.84 23.96
C GLU A 493 0.12 8.60 24.79
N ALA A 494 0.83 7.92 25.69
CA ALA A 494 1.86 8.52 26.54
C ALA A 494 3.04 9.05 25.71
N VAL A 495 3.47 8.33 24.67
CA VAL A 495 4.51 8.76 23.73
C VAL A 495 4.05 9.98 22.94
N ALA A 496 2.83 9.95 22.40
CA ALA A 496 2.26 11.05 21.63
C ALA A 496 2.14 12.33 22.47
N GLN A 497 1.67 12.23 23.72
CA GLN A 497 1.61 13.36 24.66
C GLN A 497 3.01 13.91 24.96
N GLY A 498 4.02 13.04 25.13
CA GLY A 498 5.41 13.43 25.33
C GLY A 498 5.95 14.24 24.14
N LEU A 499 5.75 13.75 22.92
CA LEU A 499 6.17 14.41 21.68
C LEU A 499 5.46 15.76 21.46
N ARG A 500 4.15 15.84 21.76
CA ARG A 500 3.41 17.10 21.67
C ARG A 500 3.92 18.16 22.63
N ARG A 501 4.33 17.78 23.84
CA ARG A 501 4.98 18.72 24.81
C ARG A 501 6.33 19.24 24.31
N LEU A 502 7.01 18.48 23.44
CA LEU A 502 8.25 18.88 22.76
C LEU A 502 7.99 19.68 21.47
N GLY A 503 6.73 20.00 21.15
CA GLY A 503 6.34 20.84 20.02
C GLY A 503 6.03 20.10 18.72
N TRP A 504 6.01 18.75 18.69
CA TRP A 504 5.69 17.96 17.51
C TRP A 504 4.17 17.86 17.29
N GLN A 505 3.73 17.97 16.05
CA GLN A 505 2.36 17.64 15.66
C GLN A 505 2.27 16.14 15.39
N VAL A 506 1.49 15.43 16.21
CA VAL A 506 1.38 13.98 16.19
C VAL A 506 -0.03 13.54 15.80
N VAL A 507 -0.14 12.68 14.80
CA VAL A 507 -1.38 12.06 14.34
C VAL A 507 -1.34 10.57 14.68
N PRO A 508 -2.29 10.03 15.46
CA PRO A 508 -2.30 8.62 15.83
C PRO A 508 -2.85 7.75 14.69
N GLN A 509 -2.43 6.48 14.66
CA GLN A 509 -2.99 5.39 13.88
C GLN A 509 -3.17 5.72 12.38
N ILE A 510 -2.04 5.97 11.70
CA ILE A 510 -2.04 6.29 10.26
C ILE A 510 -2.28 5.02 9.44
N GLY A 511 -3.33 5.02 8.62
CA GLY A 511 -3.71 3.93 7.73
C GLY A 511 -5.16 3.51 7.90
N VAL A 512 -5.76 2.92 6.85
CA VAL A 512 -7.18 2.50 6.82
C VAL A 512 -7.34 0.98 6.92
N SER A 513 -6.26 0.20 6.80
CA SER A 513 -6.26 -1.25 6.85
C SER A 513 -5.68 -1.79 8.17
N ARG A 514 -5.35 -3.08 8.19
CA ARG A 514 -4.70 -3.73 9.34
C ARG A 514 -3.27 -3.26 9.59
N PHE A 515 -2.58 -2.75 8.55
CA PHE A 515 -1.27 -2.14 8.71
C PHE A 515 -1.41 -0.65 8.93
N ARG A 516 -1.20 -0.24 10.18
CA ARG A 516 -1.17 1.17 10.58
C ARG A 516 0.20 1.49 11.13
N ILE A 517 0.58 2.74 11.03
CA ILE A 517 1.70 3.32 11.77
C ILE A 517 1.13 3.94 13.02
N ASP A 518 1.67 3.61 14.18
CA ASP A 518 1.10 4.00 15.47
C ASP A 518 1.02 5.51 15.62
N LEU A 519 2.11 6.24 15.29
CA LEU A 519 2.14 7.70 15.34
C LEU A 519 2.81 8.27 14.09
N GLY A 520 2.12 9.16 13.38
CA GLY A 520 2.69 9.97 12.29
C GLY A 520 3.11 11.34 12.82
N ILE A 521 4.34 11.75 12.53
CA ILE A 521 4.88 13.08 12.89
C ILE A 521 4.77 13.97 11.65
N VAL A 522 3.93 14.99 11.72
CA VAL A 522 3.74 15.93 10.60
C VAL A 522 5.00 16.78 10.42
N HIS A 523 5.41 16.97 9.15
CA HIS A 523 6.58 17.77 8.82
C HIS A 523 6.32 19.25 9.11
N PRO A 524 7.12 19.93 9.97
CA PRO A 524 6.85 21.32 10.37
C PRO A 524 6.85 22.31 9.20
N ASP A 525 7.74 22.13 8.24
CA ASP A 525 7.92 23.05 7.10
C ASP A 525 7.08 22.64 5.88
N ARG A 526 6.54 21.43 5.86
CA ARG A 526 5.69 20.86 4.78
C ARG A 526 4.48 20.15 5.38
N PRO A 527 3.41 20.88 5.75
CA PRO A 527 2.23 20.31 6.40
C PRO A 527 1.50 19.24 5.57
N GLY A 528 1.82 19.12 4.27
CA GLY A 528 1.33 18.07 3.36
C GLY A 528 1.97 16.71 3.56
N ASP A 529 3.09 16.62 4.28
CA ASP A 529 3.90 15.42 4.42
C ASP A 529 4.06 15.01 5.89
N TYR A 530 4.32 13.72 6.11
CA TYR A 530 4.85 13.25 7.38
C TYR A 530 6.38 13.27 7.36
N LEU A 531 7.00 13.78 8.44
CA LEU A 531 8.44 13.75 8.64
C LEU A 531 8.91 12.31 8.96
N ALA A 532 8.17 11.64 9.82
CA ALA A 532 8.47 10.27 10.26
C ALA A 532 7.22 9.53 10.73
N GLY A 533 7.29 8.20 10.69
CA GLY A 533 6.41 7.29 11.38
C GLY A 533 7.10 6.71 12.62
N VAL A 534 6.42 6.69 13.75
CA VAL A 534 6.91 6.07 14.98
C VAL A 534 6.11 4.80 15.26
N GLU A 535 6.80 3.68 15.35
CA GLU A 535 6.27 2.38 15.75
C GLU A 535 6.53 2.19 17.26
N CYS A 536 5.46 2.00 18.01
CA CYS A 536 5.49 1.79 19.45
C CYS A 536 5.45 0.28 19.75
N ASP A 537 6.60 -0.39 19.64
CA ASP A 537 6.69 -1.84 19.75
C ASP A 537 6.48 -2.33 21.19
N GLY A 538 5.42 -3.08 21.37
CA GLY A 538 4.99 -3.69 22.64
C GLY A 538 4.44 -5.11 22.45
N ALA A 539 3.38 -5.45 23.16
CA ALA A 539 2.74 -6.78 23.10
C ALA A 539 2.24 -7.18 21.70
N THR A 540 1.93 -6.23 20.84
CA THR A 540 1.43 -6.44 19.47
C THR A 540 2.54 -6.73 18.45
N TYR A 541 3.82 -6.55 18.80
CA TYR A 541 4.97 -6.81 17.93
C TYR A 541 4.99 -8.24 17.35
N HIS A 542 4.43 -9.21 18.06
CA HIS A 542 4.41 -10.62 17.66
C HIS A 542 3.24 -11.01 16.73
N SER A 543 2.41 -10.10 16.30
CA SER A 543 1.19 -10.39 15.51
C SER A 543 1.47 -10.75 14.04
N ALA A 544 2.65 -10.48 13.51
CA ALA A 544 3.03 -10.84 12.13
C ALA A 544 3.37 -12.34 12.00
N ALA A 545 3.01 -12.93 10.84
CA ALA A 545 3.18 -14.36 10.60
C ALA A 545 4.66 -14.81 10.60
N THR A 546 5.58 -13.97 10.11
CA THR A 546 7.03 -14.26 10.09
C THR A 546 7.87 -13.06 10.49
N ALA A 547 9.07 -13.32 11.03
CA ALA A 547 10.05 -12.25 11.32
C ALA A 547 10.48 -11.51 10.04
N ARG A 548 10.55 -12.20 8.90
CA ARG A 548 10.88 -11.60 7.61
C ARG A 548 9.84 -10.57 7.18
N ASP A 549 8.55 -10.91 7.30
CA ASP A 549 7.46 -10.00 6.95
C ASP A 549 7.45 -8.77 7.85
N ARG A 550 7.63 -8.97 9.16
CA ARG A 550 7.61 -7.92 10.18
C ARG A 550 8.80 -6.97 10.08
N ASP A 551 10.01 -7.52 10.07
CA ASP A 551 11.24 -6.74 10.28
C ASP A 551 11.94 -6.31 8.99
N LYS A 552 11.63 -6.98 7.86
CA LYS A 552 12.23 -6.65 6.56
C LYS A 552 11.20 -6.15 5.55
N VAL A 553 10.19 -6.96 5.20
CA VAL A 553 9.32 -6.67 4.05
C VAL A 553 8.44 -5.46 4.34
N ARG A 554 7.79 -5.40 5.50
CA ARG A 554 6.98 -4.25 5.93
C ARG A 554 7.79 -2.96 5.96
N GLY A 555 8.95 -2.98 6.58
CA GLY A 555 9.85 -1.83 6.66
C GLY A 555 10.30 -1.36 5.27
N ALA A 556 10.68 -2.28 4.38
CA ALA A 556 11.10 -1.98 3.02
C ALA A 556 9.95 -1.34 2.19
N ILE A 557 8.72 -1.85 2.33
CA ILE A 557 7.54 -1.27 1.65
C ILE A 557 7.28 0.16 2.16
N LEU A 558 7.21 0.37 3.46
CA LEU A 558 6.95 1.69 4.04
C LEU A 558 8.04 2.70 3.68
N THR A 559 9.32 2.30 3.76
CA THR A 559 10.43 3.14 3.29
C THR A 559 10.31 3.44 1.78
N GLY A 560 9.94 2.46 0.97
CA GLY A 560 9.65 2.65 -0.46
C GLY A 560 8.47 3.58 -0.73
N LEU A 561 7.54 3.73 0.19
CA LEU A 561 6.43 4.70 0.15
C LEU A 561 6.82 6.09 0.66
N GLY A 562 8.06 6.29 1.13
CA GLY A 562 8.59 7.57 1.59
C GLY A 562 8.59 7.77 3.10
N TRP A 563 8.32 6.73 3.90
CA TRP A 563 8.35 6.83 5.35
C TRP A 563 9.78 6.75 5.91
N ASN A 564 10.10 7.67 6.82
CA ASN A 564 11.20 7.52 7.77
C ASN A 564 10.64 6.84 9.02
N LEU A 565 10.98 5.56 9.22
CA LEU A 565 10.46 4.79 10.35
C LEU A 565 11.40 4.89 11.56
N LEU A 566 10.84 5.28 12.69
CA LEU A 566 11.49 5.26 14.00
C LEU A 566 10.78 4.23 14.88
N ARG A 567 11.54 3.56 15.72
CA ARG A 567 11.04 2.49 16.57
C ARG A 567 11.28 2.80 18.03
N LEU A 568 10.27 2.63 18.85
CA LEU A 568 10.35 2.84 20.29
C LEU A 568 9.83 1.58 21.02
N TRP A 569 10.71 0.94 21.78
CA TRP A 569 10.36 -0.25 22.54
C TRP A 569 9.69 0.10 23.87
N SER A 570 8.64 -0.62 24.22
CA SER A 570 7.96 -0.44 25.50
C SER A 570 8.87 -0.71 26.70
N THR A 571 9.86 -1.59 26.57
CA THR A 571 10.87 -1.87 27.58
C THR A 571 11.78 -0.67 27.83
N ASP A 572 12.25 0.03 26.79
CA ASP A 572 13.06 1.24 26.95
C ASP A 572 12.26 2.35 27.64
N TRP A 573 11.00 2.50 27.23
CA TRP A 573 10.08 3.46 27.85
C TRP A 573 9.80 3.14 29.32
N TRP A 574 9.70 1.86 29.67
CA TRP A 574 9.49 1.42 31.04
C TRP A 574 10.70 1.73 31.93
N VAL A 575 11.91 1.49 31.42
CA VAL A 575 13.17 1.70 32.18
C VAL A 575 13.51 3.17 32.31
N ASP A 576 13.46 3.93 31.21
CA ASP A 576 13.79 5.36 31.20
C ASP A 576 12.91 6.13 30.18
N LYS A 577 11.73 6.50 30.62
CA LYS A 577 10.76 7.28 29.83
C LYS A 577 11.36 8.56 29.28
N HIS A 578 12.15 9.28 30.09
CA HIS A 578 12.71 10.58 29.70
C HIS A 578 13.81 10.41 28.66
N GLY A 579 14.73 9.49 28.89
CA GLY A 579 15.81 9.18 27.94
C GLY A 579 15.30 8.61 26.64
N ALA A 580 14.29 7.73 26.66
CA ALA A 580 13.65 7.19 25.47
C ALA A 580 12.97 8.28 24.62
N LEU A 581 12.22 9.20 25.27
CA LEU A 581 11.59 10.33 24.59
C LEU A 581 12.63 11.32 24.02
N GLN A 582 13.73 11.57 24.75
CA GLN A 582 14.79 12.45 24.30
C GLN A 582 15.54 11.89 23.09
N LYS A 583 15.83 10.58 23.08
CA LYS A 583 16.42 9.89 21.90
C LYS A 583 15.54 10.04 20.66
N LEU A 584 14.22 9.83 20.82
CA LEU A 584 13.26 9.98 19.74
C LEU A 584 13.21 11.43 19.24
N HIS A 585 13.21 12.42 20.16
CA HIS A 585 13.25 13.85 19.82
C HIS A 585 14.50 14.22 19.02
N VAL A 586 15.67 13.74 19.42
CA VAL A 586 16.93 13.96 18.69
C VAL A 586 16.85 13.37 17.28
N ALA A 587 16.39 12.13 17.14
CA ALA A 587 16.25 11.49 15.83
C ALA A 587 15.28 12.25 14.91
N LEU A 588 14.19 12.79 15.44
CA LEU A 588 13.25 13.62 14.67
C LEU A 588 13.88 14.94 14.22
N ASN A 589 14.68 15.59 15.07
CA ASN A 589 15.41 16.79 14.67
C ASN A 589 16.46 16.50 13.60
N ASP A 590 17.20 15.40 13.71
CA ASP A 590 18.18 14.97 12.69
C ASP A 590 17.51 14.76 11.33
N LEU A 591 16.34 14.11 11.30
CA LEU A 591 15.54 13.94 10.09
C LEU A 591 15.05 15.28 9.51
N LEU A 592 14.62 16.19 10.37
CA LEU A 592 14.18 17.53 9.95
C LEU A 592 15.33 18.33 9.34
N ASP A 593 16.49 18.32 9.99
CA ASP A 593 17.68 19.00 9.50
C ASP A 593 18.20 18.39 8.20
N GLN A 594 18.11 17.07 8.03
CA GLN A 594 18.40 16.41 6.77
C GLN A 594 17.44 16.86 5.67
N SER A 595 16.13 16.83 5.93
CA SER A 595 15.11 17.27 4.97
C SER A 595 15.30 18.72 4.53
N ARG A 596 15.69 19.62 5.46
CA ARG A 596 16.01 21.02 5.15
C ARG A 596 17.23 21.16 4.26
N ARG A 597 18.28 20.36 4.50
CA ARG A 597 19.49 20.33 3.66
C ARG A 597 19.19 19.86 2.25
N ASP A 598 18.40 18.77 2.12
CA ASP A 598 18.01 18.21 0.84
C ASP A 598 17.19 19.23 0.02
N SER A 599 16.20 19.89 0.65
CA SER A 599 15.40 20.95 0.03
C SER A 599 16.21 22.19 -0.36
N ALA A 600 17.28 22.52 0.38
CA ALA A 600 18.18 23.60 0.02
C ALA A 600 19.08 23.24 -1.17
N ALA A 601 19.55 21.99 -1.25
CA ALA A 601 20.34 21.50 -2.39
C ALA A 601 19.51 21.48 -3.68
N GLU A 602 18.27 21.01 -3.63
CA GLU A 602 17.34 21.02 -4.77
C GLU A 602 17.12 22.44 -5.32
N ARG A 603 16.93 23.44 -4.46
CA ARG A 603 16.78 24.85 -4.86
C ARG A 603 18.03 25.44 -5.52
N VAL A 604 19.21 25.01 -5.11
CA VAL A 604 20.49 25.43 -5.72
C VAL A 604 20.64 24.83 -7.09
N ASP A 605 20.31 23.56 -7.27
CA ASP A 605 20.36 22.89 -8.58
C ASP A 605 19.32 23.48 -9.55
N GLU A 606 18.10 23.81 -9.09
CA GLU A 606 17.10 24.52 -9.88
C GLU A 606 17.57 25.93 -10.30
N ALA A 607 18.23 26.65 -9.40
CA ALA A 607 18.77 27.99 -9.70
C ALA A 607 19.94 27.96 -10.70
N VAL A 608 20.72 26.88 -10.72
CA VAL A 608 21.84 26.66 -11.67
C VAL A 608 21.30 26.19 -13.03
N ALA A 609 20.19 25.46 -13.06
CA ALA A 609 19.56 24.96 -14.28
C ALA A 609 18.70 26.02 -15.01
N ALA A 610 18.35 27.15 -14.37
CA ALA A 610 17.60 28.21 -15.01
C ALA A 610 18.48 28.92 -16.07
N PRO A 611 18.07 28.95 -17.36
CA PRO A 611 18.84 29.63 -18.40
C PRO A 611 18.89 31.13 -18.09
N ALA A 612 20.09 31.73 -18.09
CA ALA A 612 20.27 33.16 -17.94
C ALA A 612 19.41 33.89 -19.00
N VAL A 613 18.44 34.65 -18.55
CA VAL A 613 17.67 35.54 -19.42
C VAL A 613 18.66 36.54 -20.00
N ALA A 614 18.99 36.37 -21.27
CA ALA A 614 19.80 37.32 -22.01
C ALA A 614 19.01 38.64 -22.09
N ASP A 615 19.48 39.63 -21.37
CA ASP A 615 19.06 41.03 -21.52
C ASP A 615 19.28 41.44 -22.99
N LYS A 616 18.21 41.53 -23.72
CA LYS A 616 18.25 42.17 -25.05
C LYS A 616 18.06 43.66 -24.81
N ASP A 617 19.18 44.41 -24.85
CA ASP A 617 19.16 45.85 -25.00
C ASP A 617 18.31 46.26 -26.24
N PRO A 618 17.49 47.29 -26.13
CA PRO A 618 16.74 47.82 -27.28
C PRO A 618 17.65 48.79 -28.05
N VAL A 619 17.89 48.46 -29.33
CA VAL A 619 18.33 49.43 -30.33
C VAL A 619 17.22 49.62 -31.33
#